data_d22b6086a6297187e29819f597863033
#
_entry.id   d22b6086a6297187e29819f597863033
#
_cell.length_a   1.000
_cell.length_b   1.000
_cell.length_c   1.000
_cell.angle_alpha   90.00
_cell.angle_beta   90.00
_cell.angle_gamma   90.00
#
_symmetry.space_group_name_H-M   'P 1'
#
loop_
_entity.id
_entity.type
_entity.pdbx_description
1 polymer ?
#
loop_
_entity_poly.entity_id
_entity_poly.type
_entity_poly.pdbx_seq_one_letter_code
_entity_poly.pdbx_strand_id
1 'polypeptide(L)'
;KPTNQLTELSIKQAKPKDKQYKLTDGEGMYLRVYPNGSKYWQLQYWFDGKQKILSFGVWPETSLKEARDKRFEAKKKIKEGINPIEEKKEILKSLDLIQEEEKIRETTTFKMVAKEWFSRQSLQWTERHSRGVLSSLNMHVYRDLGEMPISSISKQDIISTLRKLEAEGKNETCYRIRQKIEAIFSYAEVEGHCTGNPAKGLQQILTKPQPKS
;
A
#
# COMPACT_ATOMS: atom_id res chain seq x y z
N LYS A 1 37.27 23.76 9.48
CA LYS A 1 36.54 24.03 10.74
C LYS A 1 36.54 22.76 11.58
N PRO A 2 36.68 22.84 12.92
CA PRO A 2 36.75 21.64 13.75
C PRO A 2 35.46 20.80 13.61
N THR A 3 35.64 19.48 13.62
CA THR A 3 34.54 18.48 13.48
C THR A 3 34.51 17.58 14.72
N ASN A 4 33.37 16.96 14.96
CA ASN A 4 33.18 16.01 16.08
C ASN A 4 33.51 16.61 17.46
N GLN A 5 33.02 17.83 17.71
CA GLN A 5 33.35 18.60 18.94
C GLN A 5 32.55 18.15 20.17
N LEU A 6 31.35 17.58 19.96
CA LEU A 6 30.49 17.15 21.06
C LEU A 6 30.88 15.77 21.58
N THR A 7 30.68 15.59 22.87
CA THR A 7 30.79 14.28 23.54
C THR A 7 29.44 13.92 24.17
N GLU A 8 29.21 12.63 24.40
CA GLU A 8 28.01 12.17 25.09
C GLU A 8 27.83 12.83 26.45
N LEU A 9 28.95 13.12 27.14
CA LEU A 9 28.94 13.80 28.43
C LEU A 9 28.44 15.25 28.29
N SER A 10 28.99 15.99 27.31
CA SER A 10 28.57 17.38 27.06
C SER A 10 27.10 17.49 26.66
N ILE A 11 26.58 16.51 25.92
CA ILE A 11 25.17 16.44 25.52
C ILE A 11 24.27 16.15 26.74
N LYS A 12 24.65 15.21 27.59
CA LYS A 12 23.93 14.90 28.84
C LYS A 12 23.87 16.09 29.78
N GLN A 13 24.98 16.81 29.94
CA GLN A 13 25.11 17.96 30.82
C GLN A 13 24.42 19.23 30.28
N ALA A 14 24.03 19.26 29.00
CA ALA A 14 23.33 20.37 28.39
C ALA A 14 21.96 20.59 29.02
N LYS A 15 21.82 21.59 29.90
CA LYS A 15 20.57 21.94 30.57
C LYS A 15 19.73 22.89 29.72
N PRO A 16 18.38 22.83 29.79
CA PRO A 16 17.51 23.81 29.18
C PRO A 16 17.78 25.21 29.70
N LYS A 17 17.57 26.23 28.88
CA LYS A 17 17.65 27.66 29.21
C LYS A 17 16.35 28.33 28.80
N ASP A 18 16.14 29.60 29.21
CA ASP A 18 14.94 30.36 28.83
C ASP A 18 14.70 30.47 27.33
N LYS A 19 15.77 30.43 26.56
CA LYS A 19 15.71 30.41 25.08
C LYS A 19 16.45 29.21 24.54
N GLN A 20 15.95 28.70 23.38
CA GLN A 20 16.63 27.62 22.66
C GLN A 20 18.05 28.04 22.27
N TYR A 21 18.99 27.11 22.31
CA TYR A 21 20.38 27.33 21.89
C TYR A 21 20.96 26.14 21.14
N LYS A 22 22.10 26.36 20.51
CA LYS A 22 22.78 25.35 19.70
C LYS A 22 24.10 24.93 20.34
N LEU A 23 24.38 23.63 20.33
CA LEU A 23 25.70 23.06 20.60
C LEU A 23 26.22 22.50 19.29
N THR A 24 27.28 23.12 18.76
CA THR A 24 27.83 22.76 17.44
C THR A 24 28.72 21.53 17.54
N ASP A 25 28.52 20.53 16.65
CA ASP A 25 29.41 19.38 16.51
C ASP A 25 30.39 19.55 15.34
N GLY A 26 30.11 20.45 14.43
CA GLY A 26 30.93 20.73 13.26
C GLY A 26 30.24 20.31 11.93
N GLU A 27 30.83 20.82 10.85
CA GLU A 27 30.34 20.57 9.47
C GLU A 27 28.83 20.86 9.25
N GLY A 28 28.30 21.87 9.92
CA GLY A 28 26.91 22.27 9.84
C GLY A 28 25.98 21.51 10.78
N MET A 29 26.45 20.44 11.46
CA MET A 29 25.66 19.71 12.44
C MET A 29 25.74 20.33 13.82
N TYR A 30 24.60 20.38 14.50
CA TYR A 30 24.48 20.86 15.87
C TYR A 30 23.31 20.17 16.60
N LEU A 31 23.39 20.17 17.92
CA LEU A 31 22.28 19.79 18.80
C LEU A 31 21.55 21.07 19.21
N ARG A 32 20.26 21.15 18.90
CA ARG A 32 19.39 22.25 19.39
C ARG A 32 18.75 21.83 20.69
N VAL A 33 18.95 22.61 21.73
CA VAL A 33 18.36 22.41 23.06
C VAL A 33 17.22 23.42 23.24
N TYR A 34 16.04 22.91 23.54
CA TYR A 34 14.84 23.73 23.76
C TYR A 34 14.60 24.01 25.24
N PRO A 35 13.78 25.04 25.59
CA PRO A 35 13.45 25.36 26.98
C PRO A 35 12.72 24.24 27.74
N ASN A 36 11.98 23.39 27.03
CA ASN A 36 11.31 22.21 27.58
C ASN A 36 12.24 21.02 27.83
N GLY A 37 13.55 21.16 27.56
CA GLY A 37 14.54 20.11 27.73
C GLY A 37 14.74 19.18 26.55
N SER A 38 13.89 19.25 25.52
CA SER A 38 14.08 18.43 24.31
C SER A 38 15.33 18.84 23.50
N LYS A 39 16.00 17.85 22.92
CA LYS A 39 17.25 18.04 22.21
C LYS A 39 17.14 17.41 20.82
N TYR A 40 17.35 18.20 19.77
CA TYR A 40 17.19 17.76 18.39
C TYR A 40 18.51 17.86 17.61
N TRP A 41 18.89 16.81 16.94
CA TRP A 41 19.99 16.82 15.99
C TRP A 41 19.56 17.48 14.70
N GLN A 42 20.34 18.48 14.26
CA GLN A 42 20.06 19.24 13.05
C GLN A 42 21.33 19.48 12.25
N LEU A 43 21.19 19.42 10.90
CA LEU A 43 22.20 19.82 9.95
C LEU A 43 21.74 21.09 9.21
N GLN A 44 22.52 22.14 9.30
CA GLN A 44 22.35 23.35 8.49
C GLN A 44 23.26 23.26 7.28
N TYR A 45 22.68 23.41 6.09
CA TYR A 45 23.40 23.32 4.82
C TYR A 45 22.85 24.31 3.80
N TRP A 46 23.59 24.53 2.73
CA TRP A 46 23.17 25.34 1.60
C TRP A 46 22.84 24.43 0.42
N PHE A 47 21.74 24.73 -0.26
CA PHE A 47 21.32 24.03 -1.47
C PHE A 47 20.61 25.02 -2.39
N ASP A 48 21.05 25.12 -3.64
CA ASP A 48 20.55 26.08 -4.65
C ASP A 48 20.47 27.53 -4.11
N GLY A 49 21.55 27.99 -3.47
CA GLY A 49 21.65 29.34 -2.94
C GLY A 49 20.77 29.61 -1.70
N LYS A 50 20.07 28.61 -1.17
CA LYS A 50 19.21 28.75 0.02
C LYS A 50 19.74 27.93 1.18
N GLN A 51 19.65 28.52 2.36
CA GLN A 51 19.96 27.83 3.61
C GLN A 51 18.80 26.91 4.01
N LYS A 52 19.08 25.62 4.25
CA LYS A 52 18.11 24.61 4.69
C LYS A 52 18.57 23.96 5.99
N ILE A 53 17.63 23.40 6.74
CA ILE A 53 17.88 22.69 7.99
C ILE A 53 17.23 21.30 7.90
N LEU A 54 18.05 20.25 8.00
CA LEU A 54 17.61 18.86 8.04
C LEU A 54 17.63 18.35 9.49
N SER A 55 16.54 17.78 9.97
CA SER A 55 16.48 17.13 11.28
C SER A 55 16.86 15.66 11.18
N PHE A 56 17.72 15.19 12.09
CA PHE A 56 18.16 13.79 12.17
C PHE A 56 17.45 12.97 13.26
N GLY A 57 16.71 13.62 14.14
CA GLY A 57 16.00 13.00 15.23
C GLY A 57 16.25 13.66 16.58
N VAL A 58 15.71 13.04 17.61
CA VAL A 58 15.72 13.53 18.99
C VAL A 58 16.74 12.74 19.81
N TRP A 59 17.55 13.43 20.62
CA TRP A 59 18.36 12.76 21.62
C TRP A 59 17.51 12.43 22.85
N PRO A 60 17.63 11.24 23.50
CA PRO A 60 18.63 10.20 23.27
C PRO A 60 18.25 9.12 22.23
N GLU A 61 17.04 9.14 21.64
CA GLU A 61 16.60 8.14 20.64
C GLU A 61 17.57 8.04 19.47
N THR A 62 18.07 9.19 18.99
CA THR A 62 19.18 9.24 18.03
C THR A 62 20.46 9.59 18.79
N SER A 63 21.38 8.66 18.84
CA SER A 63 22.69 8.83 19.47
C SER A 63 23.57 9.81 18.70
N LEU A 64 24.65 10.29 19.35
CA LEU A 64 25.66 11.14 18.71
C LEU A 64 26.30 10.46 17.50
N LYS A 65 26.60 9.14 17.62
CA LYS A 65 27.18 8.36 16.53
C LYS A 65 26.22 8.31 15.33
N GLU A 66 24.97 7.93 15.54
CA GLU A 66 23.97 7.90 14.48
C GLU A 66 23.72 9.26 13.83
N ALA A 67 23.74 10.34 14.61
CA ALA A 67 23.61 11.69 14.08
C ALA A 67 24.80 12.04 13.15
N ARG A 68 26.01 11.62 13.47
CA ARG A 68 27.19 11.80 12.65
C ARG A 68 27.13 10.97 11.38
N ASP A 69 26.66 9.73 11.46
CA ASP A 69 26.47 8.86 10.29
C ASP A 69 25.42 9.49 9.34
N LYS A 70 24.29 9.95 9.86
CA LYS A 70 23.27 10.68 9.09
C LYS A 70 23.80 11.98 8.46
N ARG A 71 24.68 12.70 9.17
CA ARG A 71 25.38 13.87 8.61
C ARG A 71 26.23 13.48 7.42
N PHE A 72 27.02 12.42 7.55
CA PHE A 72 27.90 11.94 6.48
C PHE A 72 27.08 11.61 5.22
N GLU A 73 26.00 10.82 5.36
CA GLU A 73 25.11 10.46 4.25
C GLU A 73 24.42 11.68 3.63
N ALA A 74 23.92 12.60 4.46
CA ALA A 74 23.29 13.82 3.96
C ALA A 74 24.28 14.69 3.17
N LYS A 75 25.52 14.83 3.63
CA LYS A 75 26.57 15.61 2.92
C LYS A 75 26.96 14.95 1.61
N LYS A 76 27.00 13.62 1.55
CA LYS A 76 27.25 12.87 0.31
C LYS A 76 26.17 13.20 -0.72
N LYS A 77 24.90 13.10 -0.36
CA LYS A 77 23.77 13.44 -1.23
C LYS A 77 23.81 14.89 -1.70
N ILE A 78 24.07 15.84 -0.79
CA ILE A 78 24.20 17.27 -1.14
C ILE A 78 25.32 17.48 -2.18
N LYS A 79 26.44 16.78 -2.03
CA LYS A 79 27.58 16.85 -2.98
C LYS A 79 27.22 16.27 -4.35
N GLU A 80 26.34 15.27 -4.38
CA GLU A 80 25.79 14.65 -5.60
C GLU A 80 24.65 15.48 -6.23
N GLY A 81 24.32 16.66 -5.66
CA GLY A 81 23.24 17.53 -6.14
C GLY A 81 21.85 17.09 -5.73
N ILE A 82 21.72 16.17 -4.76
CA ILE A 82 20.44 15.68 -4.25
C ILE A 82 20.09 16.44 -2.97
N ASN A 83 18.89 17.02 -2.91
CA ASN A 83 18.40 17.67 -1.71
C ASN A 83 17.79 16.64 -0.74
N PRO A 84 18.40 16.37 0.43
CA PRO A 84 17.91 15.32 1.33
C PRO A 84 16.50 15.57 1.89
N ILE A 85 16.07 16.82 1.98
CA ILE A 85 14.71 17.16 2.45
C ILE A 85 13.68 16.80 1.38
N GLU A 86 13.94 17.14 0.13
CA GLU A 86 13.05 16.86 -0.99
C GLU A 86 12.98 15.36 -1.28
N GLU A 87 14.14 14.69 -1.31
CA GLU A 87 14.20 13.23 -1.44
C GLU A 87 13.36 12.52 -0.36
N LYS A 88 13.53 12.91 0.91
CA LYS A 88 12.72 12.35 2.01
C LYS A 88 11.23 12.60 1.82
N LYS A 89 10.85 13.79 1.34
CA LYS A 89 9.46 14.15 1.06
C LYS A 89 8.87 13.31 -0.07
N GLU A 90 9.64 13.05 -1.13
CA GLU A 90 9.21 12.20 -2.24
C GLU A 90 9.04 10.74 -1.83
N ILE A 91 9.97 10.22 -1.03
CA ILE A 91 9.87 8.86 -0.46
C ILE A 91 8.61 8.73 0.41
N LEU A 92 8.35 9.68 1.31
CA LEU A 92 7.16 9.66 2.15
C LEU A 92 5.89 9.70 1.29
N LYS A 93 5.84 10.58 0.28
CA LYS A 93 4.70 10.66 -0.63
C LYS A 93 4.46 9.36 -1.39
N SER A 94 5.51 8.69 -1.85
CA SER A 94 5.38 7.40 -2.53
C SER A 94 4.91 6.29 -1.59
N LEU A 95 5.36 6.29 -0.33
CA LEU A 95 4.88 5.35 0.69
C LEU A 95 3.39 5.57 1.01
N ASP A 96 2.96 6.83 1.16
CA ASP A 96 1.55 7.16 1.39
C ASP A 96 0.66 6.68 0.23
N LEU A 97 1.13 6.85 -1.03
CA LEU A 97 0.41 6.34 -2.20
C LEU A 97 0.30 4.81 -2.21
N ILE A 98 1.40 4.12 -1.90
CA ILE A 98 1.39 2.64 -1.81
C ILE A 98 0.42 2.16 -0.74
N GLN A 99 0.41 2.79 0.44
CA GLN A 99 -0.51 2.44 1.53
C GLN A 99 -1.97 2.67 1.15
N GLU A 100 -2.27 3.76 0.44
CA GLU A 100 -3.63 4.04 -0.04
C GLU A 100 -4.07 3.02 -1.09
N GLU A 101 -3.20 2.63 -2.04
CA GLU A 101 -3.47 1.58 -3.01
C GLU A 101 -3.72 0.22 -2.34
N GLU A 102 -2.91 -0.14 -1.35
CA GLU A 102 -3.11 -1.37 -0.57
C GLU A 102 -4.44 -1.37 0.16
N LYS A 103 -4.79 -0.26 0.81
CA LYS A 103 -6.08 -0.10 1.49
C LYS A 103 -7.26 -0.22 0.53
N ILE A 104 -7.18 0.38 -0.66
CA ILE A 104 -8.20 0.23 -1.70
C ILE A 104 -8.33 -1.24 -2.10
N ARG A 105 -7.23 -1.96 -2.32
CA ARG A 105 -7.26 -3.39 -2.65
C ARG A 105 -7.90 -4.24 -1.55
N GLU A 106 -7.62 -3.96 -0.29
CA GLU A 106 -8.18 -4.69 0.85
C GLU A 106 -9.66 -4.41 1.06
N THR A 107 -10.16 -3.22 0.68
CA THR A 107 -11.56 -2.82 0.84
C THR A 107 -12.42 -3.09 -0.39
N THR A 108 -11.83 -3.30 -1.57
CA THR A 108 -12.56 -3.56 -2.81
C THR A 108 -13.06 -5.00 -2.85
N THR A 109 -14.36 -5.19 -2.61
CA THR A 109 -14.96 -6.52 -2.54
C THR A 109 -15.29 -7.08 -3.93
N PHE A 110 -15.39 -8.42 -4.04
CA PHE A 110 -15.85 -9.09 -5.25
C PHE A 110 -17.19 -8.54 -5.75
N LYS A 111 -18.12 -8.29 -4.85
CA LYS A 111 -19.46 -7.76 -5.20
C LYS A 111 -19.40 -6.35 -5.76
N MET A 112 -18.51 -5.49 -5.28
CA MET A 112 -18.29 -4.15 -5.84
C MET A 112 -17.80 -4.26 -7.28
N VAL A 113 -16.76 -5.03 -7.53
CA VAL A 113 -16.20 -5.24 -8.88
C VAL A 113 -17.19 -5.92 -9.82
N ALA A 114 -17.94 -6.91 -9.30
CA ALA A 114 -18.98 -7.57 -10.08
C ALA A 114 -20.11 -6.62 -10.51
N LYS A 115 -20.48 -5.62 -9.68
CA LYS A 115 -21.44 -4.58 -10.05
C LYS A 115 -20.90 -3.64 -11.12
N GLU A 116 -19.62 -3.25 -11.04
CA GLU A 116 -18.97 -2.42 -12.05
C GLU A 116 -18.89 -3.16 -13.40
N TRP A 117 -18.41 -4.40 -13.37
CA TRP A 117 -18.41 -5.28 -14.53
C TRP A 117 -19.82 -5.41 -15.14
N PHE A 118 -20.81 -5.68 -14.30
CA PHE A 118 -22.19 -5.81 -14.74
C PHE A 118 -22.72 -4.53 -15.39
N SER A 119 -22.47 -3.36 -14.81
CA SER A 119 -22.91 -2.07 -15.35
C SER A 119 -22.37 -1.82 -16.77
N ARG A 120 -21.11 -2.21 -17.03
CA ARG A 120 -20.51 -2.10 -18.37
C ARG A 120 -21.07 -3.13 -19.36
N GLN A 121 -21.19 -4.38 -18.94
CA GLN A 121 -21.62 -5.47 -19.82
C GLN A 121 -23.10 -5.40 -20.15
N SER A 122 -23.94 -4.99 -19.20
CA SER A 122 -25.40 -4.94 -19.36
C SER A 122 -25.88 -3.98 -20.45
N LEU A 123 -25.05 -3.01 -20.86
CA LEU A 123 -25.37 -2.10 -21.96
C LEU A 123 -25.58 -2.85 -23.30
N GLN A 124 -25.00 -4.04 -23.44
CA GLN A 124 -25.08 -4.86 -24.65
C GLN A 124 -26.04 -6.05 -24.51
N TRP A 125 -26.71 -6.19 -23.35
CA TRP A 125 -27.55 -7.34 -23.06
C TRP A 125 -29.04 -6.98 -23.12
N THR A 126 -29.86 -8.00 -23.37
CA THR A 126 -31.30 -7.86 -23.17
C THR A 126 -31.62 -7.76 -21.67
N GLU A 127 -32.72 -7.09 -21.32
CA GLU A 127 -33.16 -6.93 -19.93
C GLU A 127 -33.36 -8.29 -19.23
N ARG A 128 -33.92 -9.28 -19.97
CA ARG A 128 -34.11 -10.66 -19.47
C ARG A 128 -32.76 -11.32 -19.12
N HIS A 129 -31.74 -11.14 -19.97
CA HIS A 129 -30.39 -11.68 -19.72
C HIS A 129 -29.74 -11.01 -18.52
N SER A 130 -29.80 -9.70 -18.44
CA SER A 130 -29.25 -8.91 -17.32
C SER A 130 -29.85 -9.34 -15.97
N ARG A 131 -31.20 -9.46 -15.91
CA ARG A 131 -31.87 -9.97 -14.70
C ARG A 131 -31.41 -11.39 -14.32
N GLY A 132 -31.23 -12.27 -15.30
CA GLY A 132 -30.73 -13.63 -15.08
C GLY A 132 -29.30 -13.68 -14.55
N VAL A 133 -28.42 -12.80 -15.04
CA VAL A 133 -27.04 -12.68 -14.53
C VAL A 133 -27.02 -12.22 -13.08
N LEU A 134 -27.74 -11.12 -12.75
CA LEU A 134 -27.81 -10.62 -11.38
C LEU A 134 -28.40 -11.64 -10.41
N SER A 135 -29.52 -12.25 -10.78
CA SER A 135 -30.16 -13.29 -9.96
C SER A 135 -29.20 -14.44 -9.67
N SER A 136 -28.47 -14.91 -10.69
CA SER A 136 -27.52 -16.01 -10.51
C SER A 136 -26.32 -15.65 -9.63
N LEU A 137 -25.78 -14.42 -9.73
CA LEU A 137 -24.70 -13.95 -8.85
C LEU A 137 -25.19 -13.80 -7.40
N ASN A 138 -26.38 -13.22 -7.19
CA ASN A 138 -26.95 -13.07 -5.86
C ASN A 138 -27.20 -14.44 -5.20
N MET A 139 -27.75 -15.39 -5.95
CA MET A 139 -28.15 -16.69 -5.41
C MET A 139 -26.95 -17.61 -5.12
N HIS A 140 -25.91 -17.57 -5.96
CA HIS A 140 -24.90 -18.62 -5.97
C HIS A 140 -23.46 -18.14 -5.66
N VAL A 141 -23.21 -16.83 -5.68
CA VAL A 141 -21.83 -16.30 -5.55
C VAL A 141 -21.69 -15.35 -4.38
N TYR A 142 -22.57 -14.36 -4.26
CA TYR A 142 -22.37 -13.28 -3.30
C TYR A 142 -22.42 -13.71 -1.84
N ARG A 143 -23.10 -14.79 -1.50
CA ARG A 143 -23.09 -15.32 -0.14
C ARG A 143 -21.72 -15.80 0.30
N ASP A 144 -20.95 -16.38 -0.62
CA ASP A 144 -19.65 -16.98 -0.30
C ASP A 144 -18.48 -16.03 -0.62
N LEU A 145 -18.52 -15.33 -1.74
CA LEU A 145 -17.42 -14.50 -2.24
C LEU A 145 -17.71 -12.99 -2.20
N GLY A 146 -18.97 -12.59 -2.04
CA GLY A 146 -19.41 -11.22 -2.29
C GLY A 146 -18.70 -10.17 -1.47
N GLU A 147 -18.56 -10.39 -0.18
CA GLU A 147 -17.97 -9.43 0.76
C GLU A 147 -16.45 -9.64 0.96
N MET A 148 -15.86 -10.65 0.31
CA MET A 148 -14.42 -10.86 0.35
C MET A 148 -13.70 -9.82 -0.51
N PRO A 149 -12.56 -9.27 -0.06
CA PRO A 149 -11.69 -8.49 -0.93
C PRO A 149 -11.33 -9.30 -2.17
N ILE A 150 -11.54 -8.76 -3.36
CA ILE A 150 -11.32 -9.52 -4.60
C ILE A 150 -9.88 -9.98 -4.77
N SER A 151 -8.93 -9.19 -4.27
CA SER A 151 -7.50 -9.50 -4.27
C SER A 151 -7.13 -10.69 -3.38
N SER A 152 -7.95 -11.01 -2.38
CA SER A 152 -7.71 -12.10 -1.40
C SER A 152 -8.36 -13.42 -1.79
N ILE A 153 -9.30 -13.43 -2.75
CA ILE A 153 -10.01 -14.64 -3.16
C ILE A 153 -9.07 -15.59 -3.86
N SER A 154 -8.91 -16.77 -3.28
CA SER A 154 -8.08 -17.83 -3.83
C SER A 154 -8.85 -18.72 -4.82
N LYS A 155 -8.09 -19.51 -5.60
CA LYS A 155 -8.67 -20.56 -6.45
C LYS A 155 -9.53 -21.53 -5.63
N GLN A 156 -9.13 -21.85 -4.40
CA GLN A 156 -9.83 -22.78 -3.52
C GLN A 156 -11.17 -22.25 -3.05
N ASP A 157 -11.30 -20.95 -2.80
CA ASP A 157 -12.56 -20.32 -2.43
C ASP A 157 -13.58 -20.44 -3.56
N ILE A 158 -13.15 -20.20 -4.80
CA ILE A 158 -13.99 -20.35 -5.99
C ILE A 158 -14.40 -21.80 -6.17
N ILE A 159 -13.46 -22.75 -6.06
CA ILE A 159 -13.76 -24.19 -6.17
C ILE A 159 -14.78 -24.59 -5.12
N SER A 160 -14.65 -24.15 -3.88
CA SER A 160 -15.57 -24.46 -2.80
C SER A 160 -17.00 -23.97 -3.08
N THR A 161 -17.11 -22.76 -3.65
CA THR A 161 -18.39 -22.20 -4.09
C THR A 161 -19.01 -23.01 -5.22
N LEU A 162 -18.22 -23.38 -6.23
CA LEU A 162 -18.70 -24.15 -7.41
C LEU A 162 -19.09 -25.57 -7.05
N ARG A 163 -18.36 -26.24 -6.16
CA ARG A 163 -18.67 -27.63 -5.72
C ARG A 163 -19.98 -27.75 -4.97
N LYS A 164 -20.47 -26.71 -4.31
CA LYS A 164 -21.81 -26.69 -3.72
C LYS A 164 -22.89 -26.89 -4.80
N LEU A 165 -22.73 -26.27 -5.97
CA LEU A 165 -23.64 -26.42 -7.10
C LEU A 165 -23.54 -27.81 -7.76
N GLU A 166 -22.36 -28.38 -7.84
CA GLU A 166 -22.15 -29.74 -8.34
C GLU A 166 -22.83 -30.78 -7.42
N ALA A 167 -22.66 -30.62 -6.09
CA ALA A 167 -23.29 -31.49 -5.11
C ALA A 167 -24.81 -31.46 -5.17
N GLU A 168 -25.41 -30.35 -5.61
CA GLU A 168 -26.84 -30.21 -5.88
C GLU A 168 -27.25 -30.73 -7.28
N GLY A 169 -26.34 -31.31 -8.05
CA GLY A 169 -26.58 -31.78 -9.42
C GLY A 169 -26.78 -30.68 -10.46
N LYS A 170 -26.46 -29.41 -10.12
CA LYS A 170 -26.67 -28.22 -10.95
C LYS A 170 -25.45 -27.95 -11.86
N ASN A 171 -24.96 -28.95 -12.58
CA ASN A 171 -23.71 -28.87 -13.34
C ASN A 171 -23.71 -27.76 -14.41
N GLU A 172 -24.84 -27.55 -15.13
CA GLU A 172 -24.94 -26.48 -16.12
C GLU A 172 -24.87 -25.09 -15.46
N THR A 173 -25.57 -24.91 -14.33
CA THR A 173 -25.51 -23.66 -13.55
C THR A 173 -24.10 -23.42 -13.03
N CYS A 174 -23.45 -24.46 -12.49
CA CYS A 174 -22.07 -24.40 -12.03
C CYS A 174 -21.13 -23.92 -13.15
N TYR A 175 -21.24 -24.47 -14.34
CA TYR A 175 -20.42 -24.08 -15.49
C TYR A 175 -20.63 -22.61 -15.89
N ARG A 176 -21.89 -22.17 -15.93
CA ARG A 176 -22.25 -20.76 -16.23
C ARG A 176 -21.78 -19.78 -15.15
N ILE A 177 -21.87 -20.17 -13.87
CA ILE A 177 -21.37 -19.37 -12.74
C ILE A 177 -19.83 -19.23 -12.82
N ARG A 178 -19.13 -20.33 -13.09
CA ARG A 178 -17.68 -20.29 -13.29
C ARG A 178 -17.28 -19.27 -14.37
N GLN A 179 -17.98 -19.28 -15.52
CA GLN A 179 -17.72 -18.33 -16.61
C GLN A 179 -17.90 -16.87 -16.18
N LYS A 180 -18.95 -16.59 -15.38
CA LYS A 180 -19.18 -15.24 -14.85
C LYS A 180 -18.08 -14.83 -13.87
N ILE A 181 -17.71 -15.71 -12.94
CA ILE A 181 -16.61 -15.45 -12.00
C ILE A 181 -15.30 -15.17 -12.77
N GLU A 182 -14.99 -15.99 -13.78
CA GLU A 182 -13.79 -15.81 -14.63
C GLU A 182 -13.82 -14.46 -15.37
N ALA A 183 -14.98 -14.05 -15.90
CA ALA A 183 -15.13 -12.75 -16.58
C ALA A 183 -14.99 -11.57 -15.61
N ILE A 184 -15.54 -11.67 -14.40
CA ILE A 184 -15.42 -10.65 -13.35
C ILE A 184 -13.94 -10.50 -12.93
N PHE A 185 -13.23 -11.61 -12.72
CA PHE A 185 -11.80 -11.56 -12.40
C PHE A 185 -10.94 -11.05 -13.55
N SER A 186 -11.28 -11.37 -14.81
CA SER A 186 -10.58 -10.78 -15.96
C SER A 186 -10.78 -9.28 -16.03
N TYR A 187 -11.97 -8.79 -15.72
CA TYR A 187 -12.25 -7.36 -15.60
C TYR A 187 -11.45 -6.74 -14.44
N ALA A 188 -11.46 -7.38 -13.27
CA ALA A 188 -10.71 -6.94 -12.09
C ALA A 188 -9.20 -6.85 -12.35
N GLU A 189 -8.63 -7.80 -13.08
CA GLU A 189 -7.21 -7.83 -13.46
C GLU A 189 -6.85 -6.64 -14.36
N VAL A 190 -7.71 -6.30 -15.34
CA VAL A 190 -7.52 -5.15 -16.24
C VAL A 190 -7.66 -3.81 -15.50
N GLU A 191 -8.62 -3.70 -14.58
CA GLU A 191 -8.83 -2.47 -13.78
C GLU A 191 -7.83 -2.36 -12.60
N GLY A 192 -6.95 -3.36 -12.41
CA GLY A 192 -5.90 -3.32 -11.36
C GLY A 192 -6.37 -3.67 -9.95
N HIS A 193 -7.58 -4.21 -9.79
CA HIS A 193 -8.12 -4.62 -8.48
C HIS A 193 -7.49 -5.91 -7.94
N CYS A 194 -6.91 -6.74 -8.81
CA CYS A 194 -6.20 -7.97 -8.41
C CYS A 194 -5.06 -8.29 -9.37
N THR A 195 -4.14 -9.15 -8.93
CA THR A 195 -3.03 -9.66 -9.73
C THR A 195 -3.36 -11.08 -10.21
N GLY A 196 -3.86 -11.18 -11.45
CA GLY A 196 -4.21 -12.46 -12.04
C GLY A 196 -5.64 -12.91 -11.76
N ASN A 197 -6.05 -13.95 -12.48
CA ASN A 197 -7.41 -14.48 -12.45
C ASN A 197 -7.42 -15.92 -11.88
N PRO A 198 -7.82 -16.13 -10.61
CA PRO A 198 -7.84 -17.44 -9.98
C PRO A 198 -8.91 -18.39 -10.55
N ALA A 199 -9.86 -17.87 -11.34
CA ALA A 199 -10.90 -18.69 -11.97
C ALA A 199 -10.45 -19.32 -13.31
N LYS A 200 -9.30 -18.91 -13.87
CA LYS A 200 -8.76 -19.50 -15.10
C LYS A 200 -8.45 -20.99 -14.92
N GLY A 201 -8.89 -21.79 -15.89
CA GLY A 201 -8.60 -23.23 -15.96
C GLY A 201 -9.49 -24.11 -15.08
N LEU A 202 -10.42 -23.56 -14.31
CA LEU A 202 -11.29 -24.36 -13.42
C LEU A 202 -12.26 -25.27 -14.17
N GLN A 203 -12.52 -25.03 -15.45
CA GLN A 203 -13.34 -25.95 -16.29
C GLN A 203 -12.76 -27.37 -16.36
N GLN A 204 -11.48 -27.56 -16.11
CA GLN A 204 -10.80 -28.85 -16.16
C GLN A 204 -11.16 -29.79 -15.00
N ILE A 205 -11.58 -29.21 -13.87
CA ILE A 205 -11.88 -29.93 -12.63
C ILE A 205 -13.38 -30.05 -12.35
N LEU A 206 -14.22 -29.40 -13.15
CA LEU A 206 -15.66 -29.42 -13.00
C LEU A 206 -16.30 -30.49 -13.88
N THR A 207 -17.39 -31.07 -13.39
CA THR A 207 -18.20 -32.02 -14.15
C THR A 207 -18.82 -31.32 -15.37
N LYS A 208 -18.55 -31.86 -16.57
CA LYS A 208 -19.11 -31.29 -17.79
C LYS A 208 -20.64 -31.41 -17.78
N PRO A 209 -21.37 -30.35 -18.19
CA PRO A 209 -22.82 -30.45 -18.37
C PRO A 209 -23.15 -31.55 -19.41
N GLN A 210 -24.10 -32.39 -19.10
CA GLN A 210 -24.63 -33.33 -20.11
C GLN A 210 -25.51 -32.57 -21.11
N PRO A 211 -25.41 -32.85 -22.42
CA PRO A 211 -26.35 -32.28 -23.37
C PRO A 211 -27.76 -32.72 -23.00
N LYS A 212 -28.71 -31.79 -23.00
CA LYS A 212 -30.13 -32.15 -22.85
C LYS A 212 -30.54 -32.93 -24.07
N SER A 213 -31.01 -34.15 -23.84
CA SER A 213 -31.70 -34.94 -24.84
C SER A 213 -33.00 -34.28 -25.29
#